data_662748b134f0a16500036deb7dfdf5a2
#
_entry.id   662748b134f0a16500036deb7dfdf5a2
#
_cell.length_a   1.000
_cell.length_b   1.000
_cell.length_c   1.000
_cell.angle_alpha   90.00
_cell.angle_beta   90.00
_cell.angle_gamma   90.00
#
_symmetry.space_group_name_H-M   'P 1'
#
loop_
_entity.id
_entity.type
_entity.pdbx_description
1 polymer ?
#
loop_
_entity_poly.entity_id
_entity_poly.type
_entity_poly.pdbx_seq_one_letter_code
_entity_poly.pdbx_strand_id
1 'polypeptide(L)'
;MLFALCGNSRWYGGGYMGAPKAIPDDGLLDFIIVRKTVGRLKLAGLINAYKRGEHLDWDFPTFLRGKKMHIESKELAAVNVDGECEYVKESTFEIMPSALNFVINANSTFYENTGRPSPKRDEKELAAL
;
A
#
# COMPACT_ATOMS: atom_id res chain seq x y z
N MET A 1 16.83 10.62 -1.44
CA MET A 1 15.70 9.68 -1.61
C MET A 1 15.01 10.03 -2.90
N LEU A 2 14.65 9.06 -3.73
CA LEU A 2 13.89 9.30 -4.95
C LEU A 2 12.40 9.45 -4.63
N PHE A 3 11.82 8.47 -3.93
CA PHE A 3 10.47 8.53 -3.38
C PHE A 3 10.31 7.56 -2.22
N ALA A 4 9.25 7.76 -1.43
CA ALA A 4 8.75 6.82 -0.45
C ALA A 4 7.25 6.62 -0.70
N LEU A 5 6.79 5.40 -0.56
CA LEU A 5 5.37 5.04 -0.60
C LEU A 5 4.99 4.50 0.77
N CYS A 6 3.83 4.94 1.26
CA CYS A 6 3.19 4.44 2.46
C CYS A 6 1.85 3.83 2.05
N GLY A 7 1.72 2.51 2.16
CA GLY A 7 0.54 1.78 1.72
C GLY A 7 -0.16 1.05 2.86
N ASN A 8 -1.49 1.22 2.95
CA ASN A 8 -2.37 0.38 3.75
C ASN A 8 -3.10 -0.66 2.89
N SER A 9 -3.07 -0.50 1.57
CA SER A 9 -3.60 -1.45 0.60
C SER A 9 -2.58 -1.75 -0.49
N ARG A 10 -2.77 -2.85 -1.21
CA ARG A 10 -1.84 -3.31 -2.25
C ARG A 10 -1.84 -2.43 -3.49
N TRP A 11 -2.99 -1.87 -3.83
CA TRP A 11 -3.24 -1.24 -5.12
C TRP A 11 -3.47 0.25 -4.98
N TYR A 12 -2.94 1.01 -5.91
CA TYR A 12 -3.20 2.44 -6.04
C TYR A 12 -3.10 2.91 -7.51
N GLY A 13 -3.51 4.14 -7.80
CA GLY A 13 -3.20 4.85 -9.04
C GLY A 13 -3.50 4.09 -10.34
N GLY A 14 -4.73 3.59 -10.53
CA GLY A 14 -5.10 2.95 -11.79
C GLY A 14 -4.56 1.54 -12.00
N GLY A 15 -4.41 0.77 -10.92
CA GLY A 15 -4.06 -0.64 -10.96
C GLY A 15 -2.57 -0.95 -10.84
N TYR A 16 -1.84 -0.10 -10.13
CA TYR A 16 -0.46 -0.39 -9.73
C TYR A 16 -0.43 -1.07 -8.36
N MET A 17 0.27 -2.19 -8.26
CA MET A 17 0.47 -2.91 -7.00
C MET A 17 1.65 -2.30 -6.23
N GLY A 18 1.45 -1.11 -5.66
CA GLY A 18 2.52 -0.35 -5.02
C GLY A 18 3.04 -0.93 -3.71
N ALA A 19 2.16 -1.55 -2.91
CA ALA A 19 2.51 -2.21 -1.66
C ALA A 19 2.03 -3.68 -1.66
N PRO A 20 2.71 -4.59 -2.37
CA PRO A 20 2.23 -5.95 -2.65
C PRO A 20 1.92 -6.80 -1.41
N LYS A 21 2.57 -6.51 -0.28
CA LYS A 21 2.39 -7.23 0.99
C LYS A 21 1.43 -6.56 1.96
N ALA A 22 0.86 -5.39 1.61
CA ALA A 22 -0.04 -4.67 2.51
C ALA A 22 -1.32 -5.45 2.80
N ILE A 23 -1.73 -5.41 4.06
CA ILE A 23 -2.95 -6.02 4.57
C ILE A 23 -3.71 -4.93 5.33
N PRO A 24 -4.87 -4.46 4.81
CA PRO A 24 -5.52 -3.24 5.29
C PRO A 24 -5.95 -3.23 6.76
N ASP A 25 -6.10 -4.40 7.38
CA ASP A 25 -6.63 -4.55 8.73
C ASP A 25 -5.68 -5.28 9.70
N ASP A 26 -4.37 -5.33 9.38
CA ASP A 26 -3.37 -5.92 10.28
C ASP A 26 -2.77 -4.90 11.27
N GLY A 27 -3.19 -3.62 11.18
CA GLY A 27 -2.72 -2.54 12.04
C GLY A 27 -1.31 -2.06 11.71
N LEU A 28 -0.83 -2.30 10.50
CA LEU A 28 0.48 -1.90 10.00
C LEU A 28 0.37 -1.17 8.66
N LEU A 29 1.34 -0.31 8.39
CA LEU A 29 1.58 0.30 7.08
C LEU A 29 2.81 -0.34 6.45
N ASP A 30 2.77 -0.53 5.14
CA ASP A 30 3.90 -0.96 4.34
C ASP A 30 4.61 0.27 3.77
N PHE A 31 5.91 0.37 4.00
CA PHE A 31 6.76 1.46 3.53
C PHE A 31 7.73 0.94 2.48
N ILE A 32 7.67 1.50 1.27
CA ILE A 32 8.60 1.21 0.20
C ILE A 32 9.43 2.46 -0.08
N ILE A 33 10.72 2.41 0.25
CA ILE A 33 11.64 3.55 0.17
C ILE A 33 12.65 3.30 -0.94
N VAL A 34 12.64 4.15 -1.96
CA VAL A 34 13.61 4.12 -3.05
C VAL A 34 14.65 5.20 -2.84
N ARG A 35 15.88 4.79 -2.51
CA ARG A 35 16.99 5.71 -2.18
C ARG A 35 17.94 5.98 -3.33
N LYS A 36 18.09 5.05 -4.25
CA LYS A 36 19.01 5.18 -5.39
C LYS A 36 18.35 5.93 -6.54
N THR A 37 19.15 6.70 -7.24
CA THR A 37 18.74 7.29 -8.50
C THR A 37 18.82 6.22 -9.57
N VAL A 38 17.70 5.82 -10.09
CA VAL A 38 17.61 4.89 -11.22
C VAL A 38 17.50 5.71 -12.51
N GLY A 39 18.29 5.36 -13.53
CA GLY A 39 18.22 6.05 -14.82
C GLY A 39 16.82 5.96 -15.44
N ARG A 40 16.37 7.04 -16.09
CA ARG A 40 15.01 7.15 -16.64
C ARG A 40 14.64 6.02 -17.58
N LEU A 41 15.56 5.56 -18.43
CA LEU A 41 15.33 4.44 -19.36
C LEU A 41 15.12 3.11 -18.60
N LYS A 42 15.92 2.86 -17.56
CA LYS A 42 15.74 1.69 -16.70
C LYS A 42 14.41 1.75 -15.97
N LEU A 43 14.04 2.92 -15.45
CA LEU A 43 12.74 3.09 -14.76
C LEU A 43 11.56 2.85 -15.70
N ALA A 44 11.62 3.36 -16.95
CA ALA A 44 10.58 3.09 -17.95
C ALA A 44 10.43 1.60 -18.26
N GLY A 45 11.53 0.85 -18.32
CA GLY A 45 11.51 -0.62 -18.51
C GLY A 45 10.93 -1.38 -17.31
N LEU A 46 10.99 -0.80 -16.13
CA LEU A 46 10.51 -1.45 -14.89
C LEU A 46 9.02 -1.15 -14.59
N ILE A 47 8.36 -0.24 -15.30
CA ILE A 47 7.02 0.20 -14.98
C ILE A 47 5.99 -0.95 -14.97
N ASN A 48 6.10 -1.89 -15.91
CA ASN A 48 5.21 -3.05 -15.99
C ASN A 48 5.47 -4.04 -14.85
N ALA A 49 6.72 -4.24 -14.46
CA ALA A 49 7.09 -5.06 -13.31
C ALA A 49 6.61 -4.43 -12.00
N TYR A 50 6.74 -3.10 -11.87
CA TYR A 50 6.18 -2.34 -10.76
C TYR A 50 4.65 -2.47 -10.68
N LYS A 51 3.96 -2.42 -11.81
CA LYS A 51 2.51 -2.61 -11.87
C LYS A 51 2.08 -3.98 -11.34
N ARG A 52 2.91 -5.02 -11.54
CA ARG A 52 2.65 -6.37 -11.03
C ARG A 52 3.16 -6.61 -9.59
N GLY A 53 3.81 -5.61 -8.97
CA GLY A 53 4.33 -5.72 -7.61
C GLY A 53 5.68 -6.43 -7.49
N GLU A 54 6.40 -6.65 -8.59
CA GLU A 54 7.68 -7.37 -8.64
C GLU A 54 8.86 -6.54 -8.09
N HIS A 55 8.63 -5.28 -7.74
CA HIS A 55 9.67 -4.36 -7.25
C HIS A 55 10.23 -4.71 -5.86
N LEU A 56 9.57 -5.59 -5.12
CA LEU A 56 10.08 -6.06 -3.83
C LEU A 56 11.31 -6.95 -3.99
N ASP A 57 11.49 -7.56 -5.17
CA ASP A 57 12.64 -8.41 -5.50
C ASP A 57 13.83 -7.61 -6.09
N TRP A 58 13.65 -6.29 -6.27
CA TRP A 58 14.73 -5.44 -6.78
C TRP A 58 15.75 -5.11 -5.68
N ASP A 59 16.98 -4.80 -6.08
CA ASP A 59 18.11 -4.53 -5.18
C ASP A 59 18.13 -3.10 -4.58
N PHE A 60 17.25 -2.21 -5.02
CA PHE A 60 17.30 -0.78 -4.68
C PHE A 60 16.15 -0.25 -3.81
N PRO A 61 14.93 -0.83 -3.73
CA PRO A 61 13.95 -0.43 -2.74
C PRO A 61 14.26 -1.04 -1.37
N THR A 62 13.90 -0.30 -0.32
CA THR A 62 13.86 -0.82 1.04
C THR A 62 12.40 -1.02 1.42
N PHE A 63 12.06 -2.22 1.84
CA PHE A 63 10.74 -2.56 2.34
C PHE A 63 10.75 -2.59 3.87
N LEU A 64 9.87 -1.86 4.50
CA LEU A 64 9.67 -1.81 5.95
C LEU A 64 8.18 -1.92 6.27
N ARG A 65 7.87 -2.38 7.47
CA ARG A 65 6.52 -2.37 8.03
C ARG A 65 6.53 -1.70 9.39
N GLY A 66 5.49 -0.95 9.69
CA GLY A 66 5.40 -0.28 10.97
C GLY A 66 4.09 0.48 11.13
N LYS A 67 3.91 1.04 12.32
CA LYS A 67 2.69 1.80 12.65
C LYS A 67 2.81 3.27 12.27
N LYS A 68 4.03 3.77 12.15
CA LYS A 68 4.29 5.19 11.92
C LYS A 68 5.56 5.38 11.12
N MET A 69 5.53 6.32 10.20
CA MET A 69 6.70 6.83 9.48
C MET A 69 6.68 8.36 9.51
N HIS A 70 7.81 8.94 9.88
CA HIS A 70 8.06 10.36 9.79
C HIS A 70 9.14 10.64 8.75
N ILE A 71 8.91 11.61 7.88
CA ILE A 71 9.82 12.00 6.80
C ILE A 71 10.07 13.49 6.92
N GLU A 72 11.35 13.86 6.90
CA GLU A 72 11.80 15.24 6.81
C GLU A 72 12.60 15.46 5.51
N SER A 73 12.44 16.62 4.91
CA SER A 73 13.17 17.06 3.73
C SER A 73 13.75 18.46 3.91
N LYS A 74 14.95 18.70 3.38
CA LYS A 74 15.54 20.04 3.38
C LYS A 74 14.76 21.01 2.50
N GLU A 75 14.26 20.52 1.38
CA GLU A 75 13.47 21.27 0.40
C GLU A 75 12.01 20.83 0.45
N LEU A 76 11.13 21.66 -0.12
CA LEU A 76 9.73 21.26 -0.31
C LEU A 76 9.66 20.00 -1.16
N ALA A 77 8.98 18.99 -0.66
CA ALA A 77 8.71 17.74 -1.35
C ALA A 77 7.23 17.59 -1.60
N ALA A 78 6.86 17.08 -2.78
CA ALA A 78 5.49 16.75 -3.09
C ALA A 78 5.07 15.49 -2.31
N VAL A 79 3.98 15.59 -1.57
CA VAL A 79 3.30 14.47 -0.92
C VAL A 79 1.95 14.30 -1.60
N ASN A 80 1.71 13.09 -2.11
CA ASN A 80 0.42 12.73 -2.71
C ASN A 80 -0.33 11.80 -1.76
N VAL A 81 -1.52 12.18 -1.36
CA VAL A 81 -2.42 11.36 -0.54
C VAL A 81 -3.68 11.12 -1.36
N ASP A 82 -3.86 9.89 -1.81
CA ASP A 82 -5.03 9.43 -2.58
C ASP A 82 -5.41 10.32 -3.80
N GLY A 83 -4.41 10.95 -4.42
CA GLY A 83 -4.56 11.80 -5.59
C GLY A 83 -4.42 13.29 -5.31
N GLU A 84 -4.51 13.73 -4.08
CA GLU A 84 -4.30 15.12 -3.68
C GLU A 84 -2.84 15.37 -3.34
N CYS A 85 -2.28 16.46 -3.87
CA CYS A 85 -0.87 16.81 -3.73
C CYS A 85 -0.67 18.06 -2.88
N GLU A 86 0.21 17.94 -1.89
CA GLU A 86 0.69 19.06 -1.09
C GLU A 86 2.22 19.15 -1.15
N TYR A 87 2.77 20.35 -0.92
CA TYR A 87 4.21 20.57 -0.85
C TYR A 87 4.61 20.92 0.58
N VAL A 88 5.33 20.00 1.23
CA VAL A 88 5.69 20.12 2.64
C VAL A 88 7.17 19.78 2.84
N LYS A 89 7.73 20.21 3.97
CA LYS A 89 9.08 19.83 4.40
C LYS A 89 9.09 18.61 5.31
N GLU A 90 7.96 18.33 5.95
CA GLU A 90 7.82 17.18 6.83
C GLU A 90 6.44 16.56 6.68
N SER A 91 6.34 15.27 6.87
CA SER A 91 5.10 14.52 6.89
C SER A 91 5.18 13.34 7.83
N THR A 92 4.06 13.06 8.50
CA THR A 92 3.91 11.87 9.33
C THR A 92 2.74 11.04 8.84
N PHE A 93 2.99 9.75 8.63
CA PHE A 93 1.99 8.75 8.28
C PHE A 93 1.85 7.79 9.45
N GLU A 94 0.65 7.66 9.98
CA GLU A 94 0.36 6.82 11.13
C GLU A 94 -0.91 6.00 10.89
N ILE A 95 -0.86 4.70 11.20
CA ILE A 95 -2.04 3.83 11.08
C ILE A 95 -3.02 4.15 12.22
N MET A 96 -4.29 4.24 11.87
CA MET A 96 -5.41 4.27 12.82
C MET A 96 -6.13 2.93 12.76
N PRO A 97 -5.78 1.96 13.61
CA PRO A 97 -6.35 0.63 13.55
C PRO A 97 -7.86 0.66 13.76
N SER A 98 -8.59 -0.11 12.95
CA SER A 98 -10.06 -0.25 13.07
C SER A 98 -10.84 1.06 13.02
N ALA A 99 -10.30 2.09 12.37
CA ALA A 99 -10.95 3.40 12.24
C ALA A 99 -12.19 3.38 11.32
N LEU A 100 -12.27 2.41 10.41
CA LEU A 100 -13.36 2.27 9.45
C LEU A 100 -13.85 0.83 9.39
N ASN A 101 -15.16 0.65 9.21
CA ASN A 101 -15.78 -0.64 8.96
C ASN A 101 -16.07 -0.78 7.45
N PHE A 102 -15.60 -1.86 6.85
CA PHE A 102 -15.86 -2.17 5.45
C PHE A 102 -16.74 -3.39 5.32
N VAL A 103 -17.69 -3.35 4.39
CA VAL A 103 -18.45 -4.53 3.98
C VAL A 103 -17.63 -5.26 2.92
N ILE A 104 -17.27 -6.49 3.19
CA ILE A 104 -16.48 -7.34 2.30
C ILE A 104 -17.35 -8.51 1.85
N ASN A 105 -17.41 -8.74 0.54
CA ASN A 105 -18.12 -9.92 0.01
C ASN A 105 -17.46 -11.20 0.53
N ALA A 106 -18.25 -12.16 0.98
CA ALA A 106 -17.76 -13.45 1.49
C ALA A 106 -16.92 -14.24 0.46
N ASN A 107 -17.16 -14.03 -0.85
CA ASN A 107 -16.39 -14.63 -1.93
C ASN A 107 -15.23 -13.76 -2.41
N SER A 108 -14.84 -12.73 -1.64
CA SER A 108 -13.75 -11.84 -2.02
C SER A 108 -12.40 -12.56 -1.92
N THR A 109 -11.53 -12.30 -2.87
CA THR A 109 -10.12 -12.73 -2.84
C THR A 109 -9.31 -12.10 -1.67
N PHE A 110 -9.92 -11.17 -0.95
CA PHE A 110 -9.35 -10.59 0.27
C PHE A 110 -8.97 -11.67 1.28
N TYR A 111 -9.84 -12.65 1.52
CA TYR A 111 -9.61 -13.72 2.50
C TYR A 111 -8.47 -14.63 2.05
N GLU A 112 -8.41 -15.00 0.77
CA GLU A 112 -7.33 -15.81 0.19
C GLU A 112 -5.98 -15.08 0.31
N ASN A 113 -5.97 -13.82 -0.06
CA ASN A 113 -4.77 -12.98 -0.08
C ASN A 113 -4.22 -12.65 1.31
N THR A 114 -5.06 -12.67 2.34
CA THR A 114 -4.67 -12.39 3.72
C THR A 114 -4.44 -13.66 4.56
N GLY A 115 -4.73 -14.84 3.99
CA GLY A 115 -4.67 -16.12 4.70
C GLY A 115 -5.73 -16.27 5.80
N ARG A 116 -6.79 -15.46 5.77
CA ARG A 116 -7.87 -15.50 6.74
C ARG A 116 -9.00 -16.40 6.27
N PRO A 117 -9.68 -17.08 7.20
CA PRO A 117 -10.87 -17.85 6.83
C PRO A 117 -11.98 -16.90 6.35
N SER A 118 -12.61 -17.24 5.23
CA SER A 118 -13.84 -16.57 4.81
C SER A 118 -14.92 -16.77 5.88
N PRO A 119 -15.73 -15.74 6.20
CA PRO A 119 -16.83 -15.89 7.13
C PRO A 119 -17.75 -17.01 6.61
N LYS A 120 -18.07 -17.97 7.47
CA LYS A 120 -19.08 -18.99 7.14
C LYS A 120 -20.39 -18.27 6.92
N ARG A 121 -21.03 -18.52 5.77
CA ARG A 121 -22.39 -18.06 5.53
C ARG A 121 -23.29 -18.74 6.55
N ASP A 122 -23.99 -17.97 7.34
CA ASP A 122 -25.10 -18.49 8.13
C ASP A 122 -26.25 -18.78 7.13
N GLU A 123 -26.40 -20.05 6.77
CA GLU A 123 -27.48 -20.49 5.83
C GLU A 123 -28.87 -20.08 6.30
N LYS A 124 -29.03 -19.75 7.60
CA LYS A 124 -30.27 -19.27 8.17
C LYS A 124 -30.62 -17.82 7.82
N GLU A 125 -29.62 -16.96 7.57
CA GLU A 125 -29.89 -15.58 7.14
C GLU A 125 -30.31 -15.50 5.66
N LEU A 126 -29.86 -16.42 4.82
CA LEU A 126 -30.27 -16.45 3.40
C LEU A 126 -31.71 -16.95 3.20
N ALA A 127 -32.27 -17.69 4.12
CA ALA A 127 -33.64 -18.19 4.04
C ALA A 127 -34.69 -17.17 4.53
N ALA A 128 -34.25 -16.02 5.04
CA ALA A 128 -35.08 -14.93 5.56
C ALA A 128 -35.20 -13.71 4.65
N LEU A 129 -34.55 -13.73 3.45
CA LEU A 129 -34.64 -12.72 2.39
C LEU A 129 -35.48 -13.24 1.22
#